data_c9a7285820985fe236f4bada43057a53
#
_entry.id   c9a7285820985fe236f4bada43057a53
#
_cell.length_a   1.000
_cell.length_b   1.000
_cell.length_c   1.000
_cell.angle_alpha   90.00
_cell.angle_beta   90.00
_cell.angle_gamma   90.00
#
_symmetry.space_group_name_H-M   'P 1'
#
loop_
_entity.id
_entity.type
_entity.pdbx_description
1 polymer ?
#
loop_
_entity_poly.entity_id
_entity_poly.type
_entity_poly.pdbx_seq_one_letter_code
_entity_poly.pdbx_strand_id
1 'polypeptide(L)'
;MQMDVETAFLNGIIKSEVFVKQPMGYDDKSGKICKLSKALYGLRESSRVWYECFDEYIKKLGFQRSESDYCLYMKYESDDVIYLILFVDDLLICGKNKRKIDEIKNKLSNKFAVKDLGEVKAYLGINIEYDHKKCEMKLDQSSYIESLAKRYRK
;
A
#
# COMPACT_ATOMS: atom_id res chain seq x y z
N MET A 1 -11.43 -2.74 5.34
CA MET A 1 -10.45 -3.83 5.41
C MET A 1 -9.09 -3.28 5.04
N GLN A 2 -8.04 -3.71 5.74
CA GLN A 2 -6.67 -3.22 5.51
C GLN A 2 -5.77 -4.38 5.05
N MET A 3 -4.87 -4.09 4.10
CA MET A 3 -3.82 -5.00 3.65
C MET A 3 -2.50 -4.24 3.57
N ASP A 4 -1.40 -4.96 3.70
CA ASP A 4 -0.03 -4.44 3.59
C ASP A 4 0.69 -5.17 2.45
N VAL A 5 1.31 -4.42 1.55
CA VAL A 5 2.06 -5.00 0.42
C VAL A 5 3.50 -5.22 0.86
N GLU A 6 3.88 -6.48 0.99
CA GLU A 6 5.26 -6.82 1.33
C GLU A 6 6.22 -6.35 0.23
N THR A 7 7.20 -5.55 0.62
CA THR A 7 8.23 -5.05 -0.30
C THR A 7 7.67 -4.40 -1.57
N ALA A 8 6.71 -3.47 -1.42
CA ALA A 8 5.96 -2.84 -2.51
C ALA A 8 6.85 -2.40 -3.68
N PHE A 9 7.95 -1.69 -3.42
CA PHE A 9 8.84 -1.19 -4.47
C PHE A 9 9.51 -2.29 -5.30
N LEU A 10 9.76 -3.48 -4.72
CA LEU A 10 10.33 -4.62 -5.47
C LEU A 10 9.40 -5.18 -6.56
N ASN A 11 8.13 -4.77 -6.58
CA ASN A 11 7.20 -5.11 -7.67
C ASN A 11 7.39 -4.21 -8.90
N GLY A 12 8.06 -3.06 -8.75
CA GLY A 12 8.37 -2.14 -9.84
C GLY A 12 9.61 -2.57 -10.63
N ILE A 13 9.52 -2.60 -11.96
CA ILE A 13 10.64 -2.88 -12.84
C ILE A 13 11.30 -1.56 -13.24
N ILE A 14 12.60 -1.43 -12.97
CA ILE A 14 13.39 -0.26 -13.35
C ILE A 14 13.73 -0.36 -14.84
N LYS A 15 13.43 0.71 -15.57
CA LYS A 15 13.78 0.85 -16.99
C LYS A 15 15.11 1.57 -17.21
N SER A 16 15.49 2.42 -16.24
CA SER A 16 16.76 3.15 -16.23
C SER A 16 17.92 2.26 -15.78
N GLU A 17 19.12 2.61 -16.19
CA GLU A 17 20.31 1.90 -15.71
C GLU A 17 20.74 2.43 -14.33
N VAL A 18 20.45 1.65 -13.30
CA VAL A 18 20.82 1.95 -11.92
C VAL A 18 21.83 0.90 -11.44
N PHE A 19 22.97 1.38 -10.97
CA PHE A 19 24.03 0.54 -10.44
C PHE A 19 24.24 0.83 -8.95
N VAL A 20 24.45 -0.23 -8.18
CA VAL A 20 24.73 -0.16 -6.75
C VAL A 20 25.96 -1.00 -6.43
N LYS A 21 26.65 -0.67 -5.34
CA LYS A 21 27.71 -1.54 -4.80
C LYS A 21 27.13 -2.87 -4.36
N GLN A 22 27.96 -3.90 -4.35
CA GLN A 22 27.56 -5.18 -3.77
C GLN A 22 27.15 -4.97 -2.30
N PRO A 23 26.05 -5.62 -1.84
CA PRO A 23 25.59 -5.49 -0.46
C PRO A 23 26.63 -6.02 0.53
N MET A 24 26.65 -5.43 1.73
CA MET A 24 27.50 -5.93 2.81
C MET A 24 27.22 -7.41 3.08
N GLY A 25 28.25 -8.22 3.17
CA GLY A 25 28.17 -9.68 3.31
C GLY A 25 28.07 -10.47 2.01
N TYR A 26 27.83 -9.80 0.87
CA TYR A 26 27.80 -10.40 -0.47
C TYR A 26 28.89 -9.85 -1.40
N ASP A 27 29.81 -9.04 -0.86
CA ASP A 27 30.94 -8.53 -1.61
C ASP A 27 31.96 -9.65 -1.85
N ASP A 28 32.08 -10.07 -3.11
CA ASP A 28 33.04 -11.09 -3.56
C ASP A 28 34.45 -10.53 -3.83
N LYS A 29 34.68 -9.27 -3.48
CA LYS A 29 35.93 -8.50 -3.70
C LYS A 29 36.37 -8.43 -5.17
N SER A 30 35.49 -8.74 -6.12
CA SER A 30 35.79 -8.67 -7.54
C SER A 30 35.82 -7.23 -8.10
N GLY A 31 35.38 -6.24 -7.30
CA GLY A 31 35.18 -4.86 -7.75
C GLY A 31 33.98 -4.67 -8.68
N LYS A 32 33.19 -5.71 -8.93
CA LYS A 32 31.96 -5.63 -9.73
C LYS A 32 30.87 -4.86 -9.00
N ILE A 33 30.01 -4.22 -9.76
CA ILE A 33 28.82 -3.53 -9.28
C ILE A 33 27.56 -4.26 -9.74
N CYS A 34 26.47 -4.10 -9.00
CA CYS A 34 25.17 -4.73 -9.30
C CYS A 34 24.31 -3.78 -10.14
N LYS A 35 23.83 -4.23 -11.29
CA LYS A 35 22.79 -3.54 -12.05
C LYS A 35 21.43 -3.95 -11.48
N LEU A 36 20.61 -2.99 -11.09
CA LEU A 36 19.29 -3.25 -10.55
C LEU A 36 18.31 -3.55 -11.68
N SER A 37 17.50 -4.60 -11.50
CA SER A 37 16.36 -4.94 -12.37
C SER A 37 15.02 -4.53 -11.75
N LYS A 38 14.97 -4.38 -10.43
CA LYS A 38 13.79 -4.00 -9.66
C LYS A 38 14.06 -2.77 -8.81
N ALA A 39 13.01 -2.01 -8.52
CA ALA A 39 13.09 -0.86 -7.65
C ALA A 39 13.41 -1.25 -6.21
N LEU A 40 14.18 -0.41 -5.52
CA LEU A 40 14.53 -0.55 -4.11
C LEU A 40 14.10 0.69 -3.34
N TYR A 41 13.86 0.52 -2.03
CA TYR A 41 13.68 1.65 -1.13
C TYR A 41 14.93 2.54 -1.14
N GLY A 42 14.70 3.86 -1.19
CA GLY A 42 15.76 4.87 -1.29
C GLY A 42 16.08 5.35 -2.71
N LEU A 43 15.60 4.70 -3.77
CA LEU A 43 15.75 5.21 -5.12
C LEU A 43 14.65 6.22 -5.44
N ARG A 44 15.01 7.30 -6.13
CA ARG A 44 14.10 8.39 -6.50
C ARG A 44 12.89 7.93 -7.33
N GLU A 45 13.08 6.93 -8.20
CA GLU A 45 12.04 6.45 -9.11
C GLU A 45 11.21 5.29 -8.56
N SER A 46 11.56 4.72 -7.41
CA SER A 46 10.92 3.51 -6.88
C SER A 46 9.43 3.68 -6.63
N SER A 47 9.02 4.79 -6.03
CA SER A 47 7.61 5.08 -5.78
C SER A 47 6.80 5.21 -7.08
N ARG A 48 7.39 5.83 -8.11
CA ARG A 48 6.74 6.01 -9.41
C ARG A 48 6.54 4.68 -10.12
N VAL A 49 7.59 3.84 -10.22
CA VAL A 49 7.47 2.57 -10.95
C VAL A 49 6.58 1.57 -10.22
N TRP A 50 6.56 1.60 -8.89
CA TRP A 50 5.61 0.84 -8.09
C TRP A 50 4.17 1.30 -8.34
N TYR A 51 3.93 2.61 -8.25
CA TYR A 51 2.62 3.19 -8.52
C TYR A 51 2.11 2.83 -9.92
N GLU A 52 2.95 2.95 -10.96
CA GLU A 52 2.60 2.57 -12.34
C GLU A 52 2.21 1.08 -12.42
N CYS A 53 2.96 0.20 -11.78
CA CYS A 53 2.69 -1.23 -11.73
C CYS A 53 1.34 -1.55 -11.05
N PHE A 54 1.07 -0.87 -9.94
CA PHE A 54 -0.18 -1.03 -9.19
C PHE A 54 -1.38 -0.47 -9.96
N ASP A 55 -1.28 0.76 -10.47
CA ASP A 55 -2.32 1.44 -11.24
C ASP A 55 -2.75 0.61 -12.46
N GLU A 56 -1.78 0.09 -13.21
CA GLU A 56 -2.07 -0.78 -14.36
C GLU A 56 -2.86 -2.03 -13.94
N TYR A 57 -2.46 -2.66 -12.83
CA TYR A 57 -3.14 -3.87 -12.37
C TYR A 57 -4.56 -3.58 -11.84
N ILE A 58 -4.72 -2.53 -11.05
CA ILE A 58 -6.03 -2.16 -10.47
C ILE A 58 -7.03 -1.77 -11.55
N LYS A 59 -6.58 -1.06 -12.60
CA LYS A 59 -7.42 -0.76 -13.77
C LYS A 59 -7.88 -2.01 -14.50
N LYS A 60 -7.03 -3.05 -14.63
CA LYS A 60 -7.42 -4.35 -15.19
C LYS A 60 -8.49 -5.08 -14.35
N LEU A 61 -8.58 -4.79 -13.05
CA LEU A 61 -9.64 -5.30 -12.18
C LEU A 61 -10.96 -4.51 -12.29
N GLY A 62 -11.01 -3.49 -13.15
CA GLY A 62 -12.19 -2.67 -13.41
C GLY A 62 -12.33 -1.47 -12.48
N PHE A 63 -11.29 -1.10 -11.77
CA PHE A 63 -11.29 0.14 -11.00
C PHE A 63 -11.00 1.35 -11.88
N GLN A 64 -11.61 2.46 -11.53
CA GLN A 64 -11.34 3.78 -12.08
C GLN A 64 -10.59 4.61 -11.05
N ARG A 65 -9.52 5.27 -11.49
CA ARG A 65 -8.76 6.18 -10.64
C ARG A 65 -9.49 7.50 -10.48
N SER A 66 -9.50 8.05 -9.28
CA SER A 66 -10.02 9.40 -9.02
C SER A 66 -9.15 10.45 -9.69
N GLU A 67 -9.76 11.53 -10.18
CA GLU A 67 -9.05 12.70 -10.71
C GLU A 67 -8.57 13.62 -9.58
N SER A 68 -9.25 13.60 -8.43
CA SER A 68 -8.92 14.46 -7.29
C SER A 68 -7.79 13.89 -6.42
N ASP A 69 -7.65 12.56 -6.37
CA ASP A 69 -6.59 11.86 -5.66
C ASP A 69 -6.20 10.61 -6.44
N TYR A 70 -4.99 10.60 -6.97
CA TYR A 70 -4.49 9.51 -7.80
C TYR A 70 -4.24 8.20 -7.04
N CYS A 71 -4.25 8.22 -5.72
CA CYS A 71 -4.16 7.03 -4.89
C CYS A 71 -5.53 6.46 -4.49
N LEU A 72 -6.63 7.14 -4.85
CA LEU A 72 -8.00 6.67 -4.66
C LEU A 72 -8.53 6.05 -5.94
N TYR A 73 -9.03 4.82 -5.82
CA TYR A 73 -9.65 4.06 -6.90
C TYR A 73 -11.08 3.68 -6.51
N MET A 74 -11.97 3.69 -7.48
CA MET A 74 -13.38 3.34 -7.31
C MET A 74 -13.78 2.28 -8.32
N LYS A 75 -14.53 1.29 -7.87
CA LYS A 75 -15.16 0.31 -8.74
C LYS A 75 -16.66 0.34 -8.51
N TYR A 76 -17.40 0.69 -9.55
CA TYR A 76 -18.84 0.74 -9.54
C TYR A 76 -19.40 -0.66 -9.80
N GLU A 77 -20.25 -1.12 -8.92
CA GLU A 77 -21.02 -2.35 -9.02
C GLU A 77 -22.51 -1.96 -9.03
N SER A 78 -23.41 -2.88 -9.39
CA SER A 78 -24.85 -2.54 -9.55
C SER A 78 -25.46 -1.78 -8.37
N ASP A 79 -25.11 -2.16 -7.13
CA ASP A 79 -25.72 -1.61 -5.90
C ASP A 79 -24.66 -1.13 -4.88
N ASP A 80 -23.39 -1.06 -5.27
CA ASP A 80 -22.29 -0.73 -4.36
C ASP A 80 -21.17 -0.02 -5.11
N VAL A 81 -20.40 0.76 -4.38
CA VAL A 81 -19.14 1.31 -4.84
C VAL A 81 -18.03 0.79 -3.93
N ILE A 82 -17.04 0.16 -4.52
CA ILE A 82 -15.88 -0.30 -3.77
C ILE A 82 -14.77 0.74 -3.94
N TYR A 83 -14.31 1.26 -2.83
CA TYR A 83 -13.17 2.18 -2.77
C TYR A 83 -11.91 1.41 -2.41
N LEU A 84 -10.81 1.73 -3.07
CA LEU A 84 -9.49 1.25 -2.76
C LEU A 84 -8.55 2.44 -2.66
N ILE A 85 -7.82 2.54 -1.55
CA ILE A 85 -6.85 3.60 -1.29
C ILE A 85 -5.49 2.95 -1.18
N LEU A 86 -4.52 3.50 -1.90
CA LEU A 86 -3.11 3.09 -1.85
C LEU A 86 -2.30 4.18 -1.14
N PHE A 87 -1.52 3.79 -0.14
CA PHE A 87 -0.48 4.65 0.41
C PHE A 87 0.82 3.85 0.54
N VAL A 88 1.68 3.94 -0.45
CA VAL A 88 2.92 3.16 -0.60
C VAL A 88 2.66 1.65 -0.51
N ASP A 89 2.78 1.08 0.68
CA ASP A 89 2.61 -0.35 0.99
C ASP A 89 1.21 -0.64 1.57
N ASP A 90 0.58 0.38 2.18
CA ASP A 90 -0.72 0.26 2.83
C ASP A 90 -1.88 0.34 1.84
N LEU A 91 -2.78 -0.63 1.91
CA LEU A 91 -4.03 -0.68 1.15
C LEU A 91 -5.23 -0.62 2.09
N LEU A 92 -6.18 0.24 1.78
CA LEU A 92 -7.48 0.28 2.45
C LEU A 92 -8.58 -0.01 1.43
N ILE A 93 -9.42 -1.01 1.72
CA ILE A 93 -10.54 -1.42 0.85
C ILE A 93 -11.84 -1.22 1.62
N CYS A 94 -12.75 -0.43 1.06
CA CYS A 94 -14.05 -0.11 1.64
C CYS A 94 -15.17 -0.43 0.66
N GLY A 95 -16.27 -1.01 1.15
CA GLY A 95 -17.46 -1.34 0.38
C GLY A 95 -18.49 -2.01 1.28
N LYS A 96 -19.73 -2.11 0.84
CA LYS A 96 -20.81 -2.73 1.59
C LYS A 96 -20.77 -4.26 1.52
N ASN A 97 -20.37 -4.81 0.38
CA ASN A 97 -20.41 -6.23 0.11
C ASN A 97 -19.07 -6.91 0.47
N LYS A 98 -19.06 -7.59 1.61
CA LYS A 98 -17.87 -8.31 2.11
C LYS A 98 -17.33 -9.35 1.11
N ARG A 99 -18.21 -10.09 0.41
CA ARG A 99 -17.77 -11.10 -0.57
C ARG A 99 -16.98 -10.47 -1.71
N LYS A 100 -17.44 -9.33 -2.23
CA LYS A 100 -16.75 -8.59 -3.29
C LYS A 100 -15.40 -8.03 -2.80
N ILE A 101 -15.33 -7.57 -1.55
CA ILE A 101 -14.06 -7.18 -0.93
C ILE A 101 -13.10 -8.37 -0.85
N ASP A 102 -13.57 -9.53 -0.40
CA ASP A 102 -12.75 -10.75 -0.30
C ASP A 102 -12.26 -11.23 -1.68
N GLU A 103 -13.09 -11.12 -2.73
CA GLU A 103 -12.67 -11.41 -4.11
C GLU A 103 -11.53 -10.48 -4.59
N ILE A 104 -11.61 -9.19 -4.25
CA ILE A 104 -10.56 -8.21 -4.59
C ILE A 104 -9.28 -8.53 -3.82
N LYS A 105 -9.38 -8.83 -2.52
CA LYS A 105 -8.25 -9.25 -1.70
C LYS A 105 -7.55 -10.46 -2.28
N ASN A 106 -8.30 -11.48 -2.71
CA ASN A 106 -7.75 -12.68 -3.35
C ASN A 106 -7.03 -12.34 -4.67
N LYS A 107 -7.60 -11.45 -5.50
CA LYS A 107 -6.95 -11.00 -6.72
C LYS A 107 -5.65 -10.25 -6.44
N LEU A 108 -5.63 -9.40 -5.42
CA LEU A 108 -4.42 -8.69 -4.98
C LEU A 108 -3.36 -9.68 -4.49
N SER A 109 -3.74 -10.66 -3.66
CA SER A 109 -2.84 -11.69 -3.13
C SER A 109 -2.26 -12.61 -4.21
N ASN A 110 -2.99 -12.81 -5.31
CA ASN A 110 -2.48 -13.57 -6.46
C ASN A 110 -1.46 -12.79 -7.30
N LYS A 111 -1.44 -11.47 -7.18
CA LYS A 111 -0.54 -10.61 -7.96
C LYS A 111 0.66 -10.13 -7.17
N PHE A 112 0.44 -9.75 -5.92
CA PHE A 112 1.42 -9.15 -5.02
C PHE A 112 1.54 -10.00 -3.76
N ALA A 113 2.71 -10.04 -3.15
CA ALA A 113 2.85 -10.55 -1.79
C ALA A 113 2.19 -9.55 -0.85
N VAL A 114 1.04 -9.90 -0.29
CA VAL A 114 0.26 -9.02 0.60
C VAL A 114 -0.14 -9.74 1.87
N LYS A 115 -0.11 -9.02 2.97
CA LYS A 115 -0.60 -9.46 4.27
C LYS A 115 -1.98 -8.86 4.51
N ASP A 116 -2.97 -9.69 4.78
CA ASP A 116 -4.30 -9.25 5.20
C ASP A 116 -4.28 -8.88 6.69
N LEU A 117 -4.54 -7.62 6.99
CA LEU A 117 -4.58 -7.09 8.36
C LEU A 117 -6.00 -7.09 8.95
N GLY A 118 -7.01 -7.50 8.17
CA GLY A 118 -8.39 -7.56 8.60
C GLY A 118 -9.09 -6.20 8.63
N GLU A 119 -9.94 -5.98 9.62
CA GLU A 119 -10.61 -4.70 9.81
C GLU A 119 -9.60 -3.62 10.22
N VAL A 120 -9.74 -2.44 9.62
CA VAL A 120 -8.87 -1.31 9.92
C VAL A 120 -9.09 -0.84 11.37
N LYS A 121 -7.99 -0.75 12.12
CA LYS A 121 -7.99 -0.20 13.50
C LYS A 121 -7.12 1.05 13.59
N ALA A 122 -6.15 1.16 12.71
CA ALA A 122 -5.30 2.33 12.58
C ALA A 122 -4.84 2.46 11.14
N TYR A 123 -4.81 3.67 10.60
CA TYR A 123 -4.34 3.97 9.25
C TYR A 123 -3.64 5.32 9.23
N LEU A 124 -2.39 5.35 8.77
CA LEU A 124 -1.56 6.55 8.66
C LEU A 124 -1.51 7.39 9.96
N GLY A 125 -1.40 6.71 11.11
CA GLY A 125 -1.31 7.38 12.42
C GLY A 125 -2.65 7.86 13.00
N ILE A 126 -3.76 7.51 12.36
CA ILE A 126 -5.13 7.77 12.86
C ILE A 126 -5.69 6.46 13.39
N ASN A 127 -6.15 6.46 14.65
CA ASN A 127 -6.90 5.35 15.21
C ASN A 127 -8.33 5.38 14.65
N ILE A 128 -8.86 4.20 14.32
CA ILE A 128 -10.18 4.05 13.71
C ILE A 128 -10.96 3.01 14.51
N GLU A 129 -12.06 3.44 15.12
CA GLU A 129 -13.04 2.58 15.75
C GLU A 129 -14.35 2.66 14.96
N TYR A 130 -14.90 1.52 14.56
CA TYR A 130 -16.17 1.47 13.83
C TYR A 130 -17.17 0.57 14.54
N ASP A 131 -18.29 1.16 14.99
CA ASP A 131 -19.44 0.42 15.55
C ASP A 131 -20.41 0.07 14.43
N HIS A 132 -20.36 -1.19 13.98
CA HIS A 132 -21.24 -1.69 12.92
C HIS A 132 -22.73 -1.67 13.29
N LYS A 133 -23.08 -1.72 14.59
CA LYS A 133 -24.47 -1.73 15.03
C LYS A 133 -25.08 -0.33 14.97
N LYS A 134 -24.28 0.66 15.36
CA LYS A 134 -24.70 2.07 15.37
C LYS A 134 -24.39 2.79 14.07
N CYS A 135 -23.56 2.19 13.19
CA CYS A 135 -23.01 2.84 12.00
C CYS A 135 -22.22 4.12 12.36
N GLU A 136 -21.52 4.10 13.49
CA GLU A 136 -20.72 5.23 13.97
C GLU A 136 -19.24 4.93 13.77
N MET A 137 -18.50 5.94 13.31
CA MET A 137 -17.04 5.88 13.18
C MET A 137 -16.41 6.95 14.07
N LYS A 138 -15.45 6.53 14.88
CA LYS A 138 -14.61 7.43 15.69
C LYS A 138 -13.20 7.42 15.11
N LEU A 139 -12.68 8.61 14.87
CA LEU A 139 -11.31 8.86 14.42
C LEU A 139 -10.59 9.66 15.49
N ASP A 140 -9.41 9.22 15.91
CA ASP A 140 -8.58 9.97 16.84
C ASP A 140 -7.09 9.77 16.58
N GLN A 141 -6.26 10.60 17.19
CA GLN A 141 -4.81 10.54 17.12
C GLN A 141 -4.17 10.38 18.51
N SER A 142 -4.86 9.75 19.46
CA SER A 142 -4.38 9.58 20.83
C SER A 142 -3.00 8.92 20.88
N SER A 143 -2.79 7.85 20.11
CA SER A 143 -1.49 7.15 20.02
C SER A 143 -0.36 8.07 19.55
N TYR A 144 -0.64 8.94 18.58
CA TYR A 144 0.32 9.93 18.09
C TYR A 144 0.63 10.99 19.14
N ILE A 145 -0.40 11.53 19.79
CA ILE A 145 -0.27 12.52 20.87
C ILE A 145 0.54 11.96 22.03
N GLU A 146 0.28 10.71 22.45
CA GLU A 146 1.06 10.03 23.47
C GLU A 146 2.53 9.86 23.09
N SER A 147 2.80 9.52 21.83
CA SER A 147 4.17 9.39 21.31
C SER A 147 4.93 10.73 21.37
N LEU A 148 4.25 11.83 21.02
CA LEU A 148 4.81 13.18 21.14
C LEU A 148 5.06 13.54 22.60
N ALA A 149 4.08 13.29 23.49
CA ALA A 149 4.22 13.57 24.92
C ALA A 149 5.42 12.80 25.54
N LYS A 150 5.62 11.54 25.15
CA LYS A 150 6.79 10.75 25.58
C LYS A 150 8.11 11.32 25.07
N ARG A 151 8.14 11.79 23.80
CA ARG A 151 9.35 12.36 23.17
C ARG A 151 9.78 13.68 23.80
N TYR A 152 8.82 14.52 24.20
CA TYR A 152 9.09 15.88 24.70
C TYR A 152 8.88 16.05 26.21
N ARG A 153 8.55 15.00 26.96
CA ARG A 153 8.64 15.02 28.42
C ARG A 153 10.13 15.15 28.81
N LYS A 154 10.45 16.33 29.31
CA LYS A 154 11.70 16.57 30.07
C LYS A 154 11.52 16.11 31.51
#